data_07880d64eba4911ba303ae5cc8824486
#
_entry.id   07880d64eba4911ba303ae5cc8824486
#
_cell.length_a   1.000
_cell.length_b   1.000
_cell.length_c   1.000
_cell.angle_alpha   90.00
_cell.angle_beta   90.00
_cell.angle_gamma   90.00
#
_symmetry.space_group_name_H-M   'P 1'
#
loop_
_entity.id
_entity.type
_entity.pdbx_description
1 polymer ?
#
loop_
_entity_poly.entity_id
_entity_poly.type
_entity_poly.pdbx_seq_one_letter_code
_entity_poly.pdbx_strand_id
1 'polypeptide(L)'
;MSSKYWLLVPTGLVLGLVLAYASNSPTLVSSSDGTNEQTVTQPLMVSQQHSVKPEVKAKNIKPAPHAKTPLLTSALSPIERIRQISDKNGLQQALVNEHDNFKRYPPQNNRIEQAQQDPISQRYAVDERSTQNEDKTFGITIWSDEKFYLANGTVTVFAFLQDANGQKMDGAFSAQLLNTQHQKIMDINLQDEDNDQVYQASIELSSVKEMNGQTGIYKVVIANSQHQIKDALTFTLSKPDISLTGNYHDNITGDGNLLIEAEVEVTSQNRFYVQASLYSVTNVPIGITEFAGDLAPGKHWVPLTYAGLMIQDAQETGPYVLEQVSVAKVTMPMQRGPLLKPDYQTESYGLDEFSNSPYEP
;
A
#
# COMPACT_ATOMS: atom_id res chain seq x y z
N MET A 1 -12.28 50.01 -25.28
CA MET A 1 -11.59 49.95 -24.00
C MET A 1 -12.22 48.82 -23.22
N SER A 2 -11.59 47.64 -23.23
CA SER A 2 -12.09 46.44 -22.54
C SER A 2 -10.92 45.83 -21.76
N SER A 3 -10.98 45.92 -20.45
CA SER A 3 -10.00 45.39 -19.54
C SER A 3 -10.38 43.95 -19.17
N LYS A 4 -9.55 42.99 -19.57
CA LYS A 4 -9.66 41.58 -19.18
C LYS A 4 -8.85 41.35 -17.90
N TYR A 5 -9.49 41.12 -16.77
CA TYR A 5 -8.83 40.63 -15.56
C TYR A 5 -8.70 39.10 -15.63
N TRP A 6 -7.45 38.65 -15.63
CA TRP A 6 -7.10 37.25 -15.40
C TRP A 6 -7.00 37.01 -13.90
N LEU A 7 -7.84 36.15 -13.38
CA LEU A 7 -7.75 35.63 -12.01
C LEU A 7 -6.77 34.45 -12.01
N LEU A 8 -5.60 34.68 -11.42
CA LEU A 8 -4.63 33.65 -11.09
C LEU A 8 -5.12 32.91 -9.82
N VAL A 9 -5.41 31.63 -9.96
CA VAL A 9 -5.65 30.72 -8.84
C VAL A 9 -4.28 30.27 -8.30
N PRO A 10 -3.96 30.46 -7.03
CA PRO A 10 -2.73 29.93 -6.47
C PRO A 10 -2.89 28.43 -6.21
N THR A 11 -2.18 27.62 -6.99
CA THR A 11 -1.91 26.22 -6.69
C THR A 11 -1.09 26.15 -5.41
N GLY A 12 -1.67 25.57 -4.36
CA GLY A 12 -1.00 25.32 -3.09
C GLY A 12 0.18 24.35 -3.28
N LEU A 13 1.38 24.91 -3.14
CA LEU A 13 2.63 24.18 -3.08
C LEU A 13 2.75 23.54 -1.69
N VAL A 14 2.55 22.24 -1.60
CA VAL A 14 2.95 21.46 -0.43
C VAL A 14 4.46 21.30 -0.51
N LEU A 15 5.19 22.17 0.17
CA LEU A 15 6.64 22.06 0.36
C LEU A 15 6.91 20.93 1.37
N GLY A 16 7.26 19.76 0.88
CA GLY A 16 7.94 18.76 1.69
C GLY A 16 9.36 19.25 2.01
N LEU A 17 9.63 19.52 3.27
CA LEU A 17 10.96 19.88 3.76
C LEU A 17 11.87 18.65 3.66
N VAL A 18 12.76 18.62 2.67
CA VAL A 18 13.87 17.67 2.60
C VAL A 18 15.02 18.22 3.42
N LEU A 19 15.20 17.72 4.63
CA LEU A 19 16.41 17.95 5.42
C LEU A 19 17.50 17.02 4.89
N ALA A 20 18.50 17.62 4.21
CA ALA A 20 19.72 16.94 3.82
C ALA A 20 20.64 16.82 5.05
N TYR A 21 20.79 15.63 5.58
CA TYR A 21 21.85 15.28 6.53
C TYR A 21 23.12 14.91 5.74
N ALA A 22 24.14 15.73 5.86
CA ALA A 22 25.50 15.40 5.39
C ALA A 22 26.16 14.50 6.44
N SER A 23 26.32 13.20 6.12
CA SER A 23 27.10 12.28 6.93
C SER A 23 28.58 12.36 6.53
N ASN A 24 29.43 12.77 7.45
CA ASN A 24 30.87 12.60 7.37
C ASN A 24 31.24 11.14 7.56
N SER A 25 31.78 10.50 6.55
CA SER A 25 32.38 9.16 6.65
C SER A 25 33.85 9.27 7.07
N PRO A 26 34.32 8.50 8.08
CA PRO A 26 35.75 8.36 8.32
C PRO A 26 36.35 7.34 7.36
N THR A 27 37.42 7.75 6.73
CA THR A 27 38.31 6.95 5.87
C THR A 27 39.03 5.90 6.70
N LEU A 28 38.81 4.60 6.42
CA LEU A 28 39.63 3.52 6.95
C LEU A 28 40.82 3.27 6.04
N VAL A 29 42.00 3.39 6.65
CA VAL A 29 43.30 3.12 6.07
C VAL A 29 43.52 1.60 5.97
N SER A 30 43.82 1.11 4.78
CA SER A 30 44.28 -0.25 4.51
C SER A 30 45.71 -0.46 5.03
N SER A 31 45.93 -1.49 5.81
CA SER A 31 47.25 -2.10 5.99
C SER A 31 47.16 -3.60 5.73
N SER A 32 47.91 -4.02 4.74
CA SER A 32 48.24 -5.39 4.39
C SER A 32 49.26 -5.97 5.41
N ASP A 33 49.13 -7.23 5.81
CA ASP A 33 50.12 -8.26 5.74
C ASP A 33 49.72 -9.53 6.51
N GLY A 34 49.85 -10.66 5.84
CA GLY A 34 50.75 -11.75 6.21
C GLY A 34 50.08 -13.02 6.77
N THR A 35 49.90 -14.01 5.87
CA THR A 35 50.18 -15.47 6.05
C THR A 35 49.84 -16.19 7.36
N ASN A 36 48.99 -17.23 7.34
CA ASN A 36 49.36 -18.62 7.34
C ASN A 36 48.16 -19.60 7.38
N GLU A 37 48.33 -20.64 6.59
CA GLU A 37 47.48 -21.85 6.51
C GLU A 37 47.38 -22.58 7.85
N GLN A 38 46.21 -23.14 8.13
CA GLN A 38 46.10 -24.50 8.67
C GLN A 38 44.74 -25.10 8.39
N THR A 39 44.78 -26.13 7.56
CA THR A 39 43.71 -27.08 7.22
C THR A 39 43.34 -27.91 8.45
N VAL A 40 42.06 -27.91 8.85
CA VAL A 40 41.50 -28.98 9.65
C VAL A 40 40.20 -29.44 9.01
N THR A 41 40.29 -30.63 8.46
CA THR A 41 39.19 -31.42 7.90
C THR A 41 38.46 -32.12 9.05
N GLN A 42 37.13 -31.97 9.17
CA GLN A 42 36.24 -33.02 9.68
C GLN A 42 34.76 -32.74 9.31
N PRO A 43 33.86 -33.76 9.37
CA PRO A 43 33.09 -34.15 8.20
C PRO A 43 31.62 -33.72 8.26
N LEU A 44 31.07 -33.61 7.06
CA LEU A 44 29.65 -33.36 6.76
C LEU A 44 28.70 -34.34 7.46
N MET A 45 27.79 -33.83 8.25
CA MET A 45 26.47 -34.46 8.47
C MET A 45 25.50 -33.88 7.48
N VAL A 46 25.08 -34.70 6.53
CA VAL A 46 24.02 -34.41 5.56
C VAL A 46 22.71 -34.52 6.31
N SER A 47 22.12 -33.37 6.64
CA SER A 47 20.70 -33.28 7.02
C SER A 47 19.86 -33.15 5.75
N GLN A 48 19.12 -34.19 5.44
CA GLN A 48 18.15 -34.18 4.35
C GLN A 48 17.00 -33.26 4.73
N GLN A 49 16.99 -32.04 4.20
CA GLN A 49 15.80 -31.20 4.20
C GLN A 49 14.80 -31.75 3.18
N HIS A 50 13.69 -32.29 3.69
CA HIS A 50 12.50 -32.53 2.90
C HIS A 50 11.89 -31.19 2.49
N SER A 51 12.13 -30.81 1.25
CA SER A 51 11.40 -29.72 0.59
C SER A 51 9.95 -30.16 0.37
N VAL A 52 9.08 -29.84 1.32
CA VAL A 52 7.64 -29.88 1.11
C VAL A 52 7.25 -28.57 0.45
N LYS A 53 7.05 -28.61 -0.86
CA LYS A 53 6.46 -27.52 -1.65
C LYS A 53 4.98 -27.45 -1.28
N PRO A 54 4.48 -26.39 -0.63
CA PRO A 54 3.04 -26.24 -0.45
C PRO A 54 2.45 -25.85 -1.80
N GLU A 55 1.68 -26.77 -2.38
CA GLU A 55 0.79 -26.49 -3.49
C GLU A 55 -0.37 -25.65 -2.93
N VAL A 56 -0.19 -24.33 -2.94
CA VAL A 56 -1.26 -23.39 -2.59
C VAL A 56 -2.22 -23.38 -3.78
N LYS A 57 -3.27 -24.18 -3.69
CA LYS A 57 -4.46 -23.98 -4.51
C LYS A 57 -4.99 -22.58 -4.19
N ALA A 58 -4.82 -21.65 -5.10
CA ALA A 58 -5.46 -20.35 -5.05
C ALA A 58 -6.97 -20.57 -4.92
N LYS A 59 -7.48 -20.40 -3.70
CA LYS A 59 -8.91 -20.33 -3.46
C LYS A 59 -9.30 -18.94 -3.95
N ASN A 60 -10.09 -18.86 -5.02
CA ASN A 60 -10.74 -17.63 -5.46
C ASN A 60 -11.58 -17.10 -4.29
N ILE A 61 -10.99 -16.23 -3.48
CA ILE A 61 -11.69 -15.53 -2.42
C ILE A 61 -12.25 -14.28 -3.09
N LYS A 62 -13.53 -14.33 -3.49
CA LYS A 62 -14.27 -13.11 -3.81
C LYS A 62 -14.13 -12.16 -2.61
N PRO A 63 -13.78 -10.89 -2.83
CA PRO A 63 -13.82 -9.90 -1.74
C PRO A 63 -15.22 -9.94 -1.13
N ALA A 64 -15.29 -10.07 0.19
CA ALA A 64 -16.57 -10.00 0.88
C ALA A 64 -17.24 -8.67 0.52
N PRO A 65 -18.58 -8.64 0.28
CA PRO A 65 -19.28 -7.41 0.02
C PRO A 65 -19.05 -6.47 1.20
N HIS A 66 -18.32 -5.39 0.94
CA HIS A 66 -18.04 -4.37 1.95
C HIS A 66 -19.37 -3.91 2.57
N ALA A 67 -19.41 -3.88 3.89
CA ALA A 67 -20.56 -3.38 4.62
C ALA A 67 -20.96 -2.02 4.04
N LYS A 68 -22.24 -1.87 3.66
CA LYS A 68 -22.79 -0.66 3.08
C LYS A 68 -22.46 0.51 3.99
N THR A 69 -21.46 1.30 3.60
CA THR A 69 -21.27 2.64 4.19
C THR A 69 -22.53 3.42 3.82
N PRO A 70 -23.29 3.97 4.78
CA PRO A 70 -24.47 4.74 4.46
C PRO A 70 -24.04 5.89 3.55
N LEU A 71 -24.69 6.04 2.40
CA LEU A 71 -24.56 7.17 1.50
C LEU A 71 -24.74 8.44 2.34
N LEU A 72 -23.62 9.10 2.62
CA LEU A 72 -23.59 10.41 3.28
C LEU A 72 -24.32 11.39 2.36
N THR A 73 -25.58 11.64 2.68
CA THR A 73 -26.38 12.75 2.18
C THR A 73 -25.50 14.00 2.12
N SER A 74 -25.36 14.56 0.91
CA SER A 74 -24.70 15.82 0.54
C SER A 74 -23.47 16.17 1.41
N ALA A 75 -22.32 15.67 1.03
CA ALA A 75 -21.08 16.07 1.67
C ALA A 75 -20.88 17.58 1.48
N LEU A 76 -20.94 18.32 2.56
CA LEU A 76 -20.57 19.73 2.61
C LEU A 76 -19.18 19.90 1.97
N SER A 77 -19.01 20.97 1.20
CA SER A 77 -17.69 21.31 0.66
C SER A 77 -16.65 21.44 1.80
N PRO A 78 -15.37 21.21 1.56
CA PRO A 78 -14.33 21.37 2.59
C PRO A 78 -14.37 22.76 3.27
N ILE A 79 -14.73 23.81 2.54
CA ILE A 79 -14.88 25.17 3.04
C ILE A 79 -16.09 25.29 3.98
N GLU A 80 -17.19 24.65 3.66
CA GLU A 80 -18.38 24.65 4.51
C GLU A 80 -18.15 23.85 5.81
N ARG A 81 -17.38 22.74 5.74
CA ARG A 81 -16.96 22.01 6.95
C ARG A 81 -16.08 22.87 7.85
N ILE A 82 -15.13 23.60 7.29
CA ILE A 82 -14.26 24.54 8.04
C ILE A 82 -15.09 25.67 8.66
N ARG A 83 -16.09 26.22 7.94
CA ARG A 83 -16.99 27.26 8.46
C ARG A 83 -17.90 26.77 9.58
N GLN A 84 -18.24 25.50 9.61
CA GLN A 84 -19.07 24.91 10.68
C GLN A 84 -18.27 24.57 11.95
N ILE A 85 -16.94 24.68 11.94
CA ILE A 85 -16.14 24.55 13.16
C ILE A 85 -16.40 25.81 14.01
N SER A 86 -17.38 25.69 14.90
CA SER A 86 -17.76 26.76 15.83
C SER A 86 -16.78 26.90 16.99
N ASP A 87 -16.04 25.85 17.31
CA ASP A 87 -15.07 25.80 18.40
C ASP A 87 -13.62 25.92 17.89
N LYS A 88 -13.13 27.17 17.80
CA LYS A 88 -11.75 27.45 17.42
C LYS A 88 -10.73 26.97 18.47
N ASN A 89 -11.14 26.94 19.73
CA ASN A 89 -10.26 26.51 20.82
C ASN A 89 -10.09 24.98 20.76
N GLY A 90 -11.18 24.24 20.49
CA GLY A 90 -11.11 22.80 20.27
C GLY A 90 -10.25 22.41 19.07
N LEU A 91 -10.38 23.16 17.95
CA LEU A 91 -9.51 22.96 16.78
C LEU A 91 -8.03 23.24 17.11
N GLN A 92 -7.77 24.33 17.81
CA GLN A 92 -6.40 24.67 18.22
C GLN A 92 -5.82 23.62 19.17
N GLN A 93 -6.60 23.13 20.13
CA GLN A 93 -6.17 22.05 21.01
C GLN A 93 -5.94 20.73 20.25
N ALA A 94 -6.80 20.41 19.29
CA ALA A 94 -6.61 19.23 18.45
C ALA A 94 -5.30 19.32 17.64
N LEU A 95 -4.99 20.48 17.06
CA LEU A 95 -3.75 20.73 16.34
C LEU A 95 -2.50 20.62 17.25
N VAL A 96 -2.60 21.13 18.49
CA VAL A 96 -1.51 21.00 19.48
C VAL A 96 -1.32 19.54 19.86
N ASN A 97 -2.39 18.82 20.14
CA ASN A 97 -2.33 17.39 20.47
C ASN A 97 -1.75 16.57 19.32
N GLU A 98 -2.15 16.88 18.08
CA GLU A 98 -1.60 16.22 16.89
C GLU A 98 -0.12 16.53 16.72
N HIS A 99 0.30 17.79 16.94
CA HIS A 99 1.70 18.17 16.91
C HIS A 99 2.53 17.48 17.99
N ASP A 100 2.01 17.36 19.21
CA ASP A 100 2.68 16.65 20.30
C ASP A 100 2.78 15.14 20.03
N ASN A 101 1.77 14.55 19.38
CA ASN A 101 1.83 13.17 18.91
C ASN A 101 2.91 12.98 17.83
N PHE A 102 3.08 13.93 16.90
CA PHE A 102 4.15 13.91 15.91
C PHE A 102 5.56 13.94 16.51
N LYS A 103 5.72 14.57 17.68
CA LYS A 103 7.01 14.59 18.40
C LYS A 103 7.24 13.40 19.30
N ARG A 104 6.21 12.64 19.59
CA ARG A 104 6.26 11.53 20.54
C ARG A 104 7.10 10.36 20.02
N TYR A 105 7.05 10.12 18.70
CA TYR A 105 7.77 9.04 18.04
C TYR A 105 8.75 9.58 17.01
N PRO A 106 9.78 8.78 16.62
CA PRO A 106 10.64 9.14 15.49
C PRO A 106 9.83 9.43 14.21
N PRO A 107 10.29 10.34 13.33
CA PRO A 107 9.54 10.77 12.14
C PRO A 107 9.12 9.63 11.19
N GLN A 108 9.87 8.52 11.18
CA GLN A 108 9.56 7.35 10.39
C GLN A 108 8.47 6.47 11.01
N ASN A 109 8.02 6.76 12.24
CA ASN A 109 7.02 5.99 12.94
C ASN A 109 5.70 6.77 13.05
N ASN A 110 4.60 6.05 12.85
CA ASN A 110 3.26 6.60 13.03
C ASN A 110 2.37 5.54 13.71
N ARG A 111 1.79 5.89 14.85
CA ARG A 111 0.89 4.99 15.57
C ARG A 111 -0.43 4.85 14.81
N ILE A 112 -0.98 3.64 14.80
CA ILE A 112 -2.34 3.38 14.31
C ILE A 112 -3.23 3.25 15.54
N GLU A 113 -4.20 4.15 15.70
CA GLU A 113 -5.19 4.04 16.75
C GLU A 113 -6.19 2.92 16.42
N GLN A 114 -6.70 2.22 17.45
CA GLN A 114 -7.56 1.04 17.27
C GLN A 114 -8.82 1.30 16.43
N ALA A 115 -9.32 2.54 16.41
CA ALA A 115 -10.47 2.93 15.60
C ALA A 115 -10.09 3.45 14.21
N GLN A 116 -8.79 3.57 13.90
CA GLN A 116 -8.33 4.05 12.61
C GLN A 116 -8.15 2.90 11.63
N GLN A 117 -8.49 3.18 10.37
CA GLN A 117 -8.09 2.30 9.29
C GLN A 117 -6.58 2.43 9.05
N ASP A 118 -5.90 1.29 8.86
CA ASP A 118 -4.48 1.27 8.52
C ASP A 118 -4.21 2.14 7.28
N PRO A 119 -3.34 3.17 7.38
CA PRO A 119 -3.05 4.08 6.28
C PRO A 119 -2.41 3.40 5.06
N ILE A 120 -1.71 2.27 5.25
CA ILE A 120 -1.20 1.47 4.13
C ILE A 120 -2.37 0.82 3.41
N SER A 121 -3.24 0.09 4.11
CA SER A 121 -4.47 -0.49 3.56
C SER A 121 -5.32 0.55 2.83
N GLN A 122 -5.53 1.70 3.45
CA GLN A 122 -6.35 2.78 2.87
C GLN A 122 -5.79 3.25 1.52
N ARG A 123 -4.47 3.34 1.38
CA ARG A 123 -3.81 3.73 0.12
C ARG A 123 -4.02 2.71 -0.99
N TYR A 124 -4.10 1.43 -0.61
CA TYR A 124 -4.28 0.30 -1.53
C TYR A 124 -5.75 -0.07 -1.72
N ALA A 125 -6.65 0.53 -0.96
CA ALA A 125 -8.08 0.29 -1.12
C ALA A 125 -8.51 0.58 -2.56
N VAL A 126 -9.24 -0.35 -3.14
CA VAL A 126 -9.82 -0.19 -4.47
C VAL A 126 -11.00 0.76 -4.43
N ASP A 127 -11.18 1.52 -5.50
CA ASP A 127 -12.29 2.45 -5.64
C ASP A 127 -13.50 1.69 -6.23
N GLU A 128 -14.45 1.32 -5.38
CA GLU A 128 -15.75 0.85 -5.84
C GLU A 128 -16.57 2.05 -6.30
N ARG A 129 -16.94 2.06 -7.59
CA ARG A 129 -17.65 3.17 -8.21
C ARG A 129 -19.07 2.76 -8.55
N SER A 130 -20.02 3.60 -8.15
CA SER A 130 -21.44 3.43 -8.49
C SER A 130 -21.93 4.64 -9.26
N THR A 131 -22.51 4.39 -10.42
CA THR A 131 -23.09 5.41 -11.31
C THR A 131 -24.51 5.00 -11.66
N GLN A 132 -25.44 5.97 -11.66
CA GLN A 132 -26.85 5.77 -12.04
C GLN A 132 -27.14 6.36 -13.40
N ASN A 133 -28.16 5.84 -14.09
CA ASN A 133 -28.71 6.46 -15.29
C ASN A 133 -29.40 7.81 -14.96
N GLU A 134 -29.76 8.60 -15.97
CA GLU A 134 -30.36 9.93 -15.80
C GLU A 134 -31.65 9.89 -14.95
N ASP A 135 -32.47 8.86 -15.13
CA ASP A 135 -33.74 8.68 -14.42
C ASP A 135 -33.57 8.07 -13.02
N LYS A 136 -32.35 7.71 -12.63
CA LYS A 136 -32.00 7.04 -11.36
C LYS A 136 -32.78 5.73 -11.11
N THR A 137 -33.23 5.08 -12.14
CA THR A 137 -33.94 3.81 -12.10
C THR A 137 -33.03 2.60 -12.08
N PHE A 138 -31.83 2.75 -12.63
CA PHE A 138 -30.79 1.73 -12.67
C PHE A 138 -29.44 2.29 -12.32
N GLY A 139 -28.54 1.48 -11.76
CA GLY A 139 -27.17 1.81 -11.46
C GLY A 139 -26.24 0.68 -11.86
N ILE A 140 -24.99 1.03 -12.20
CA ILE A 140 -23.90 0.07 -12.28
C ILE A 140 -22.89 0.35 -11.18
N THR A 141 -22.34 -0.73 -10.61
CA THR A 141 -21.21 -0.66 -9.68
C THR A 141 -20.06 -1.44 -10.29
N ILE A 142 -18.86 -0.83 -10.31
CA ILE A 142 -17.67 -1.40 -10.93
C ILE A 142 -16.47 -1.25 -10.00
N TRP A 143 -15.57 -2.24 -9.98
CA TRP A 143 -14.30 -2.22 -9.24
C TRP A 143 -13.28 -3.19 -9.84
N SER A 144 -12.04 -3.14 -9.35
CA SER A 144 -10.98 -4.13 -9.62
C SER A 144 -10.60 -4.86 -8.34
N ASP A 145 -9.91 -5.98 -8.45
CA ASP A 145 -9.40 -6.73 -7.29
C ASP A 145 -8.28 -5.98 -6.55
N GLU A 146 -7.43 -5.25 -7.29
CA GLU A 146 -6.34 -4.44 -6.74
C GLU A 146 -6.25 -3.07 -7.43
N LYS A 147 -5.38 -2.20 -6.91
CA LYS A 147 -5.12 -0.86 -7.44
C LYS A 147 -3.79 -0.77 -8.17
N PHE A 148 -2.78 -1.55 -7.74
CA PHE A 148 -1.43 -1.56 -8.28
C PHE A 148 -1.05 -2.96 -8.72
N TYR A 149 -0.54 -3.08 -9.95
CA TYR A 149 -0.18 -4.34 -10.56
C TYR A 149 1.24 -4.30 -11.13
N LEU A 150 1.86 -5.48 -11.17
CA LEU A 150 3.10 -5.71 -11.91
C LEU A 150 2.77 -6.19 -13.34
N ALA A 151 3.75 -6.07 -14.24
CA ALA A 151 3.57 -6.45 -15.65
C ALA A 151 3.25 -7.94 -15.87
N ASN A 152 3.57 -8.80 -14.90
CA ASN A 152 3.26 -10.24 -14.91
C ASN A 152 2.02 -10.58 -14.06
N GLY A 153 1.30 -9.58 -13.58
CA GLY A 153 0.08 -9.77 -12.79
C GLY A 153 -1.15 -9.98 -13.65
N THR A 154 -2.25 -10.25 -12.96
CA THR A 154 -3.59 -10.38 -13.55
C THR A 154 -4.51 -9.36 -12.91
N VAL A 155 -5.19 -8.57 -13.73
CA VAL A 155 -6.23 -7.63 -13.26
C VAL A 155 -7.56 -8.31 -13.40
N THR A 156 -8.31 -8.41 -12.30
CA THR A 156 -9.71 -8.84 -12.37
C THR A 156 -10.63 -7.64 -12.17
N VAL A 157 -11.51 -7.42 -13.13
CA VAL A 157 -12.51 -6.35 -13.08
C VAL A 157 -13.89 -6.94 -12.84
N PHE A 158 -14.70 -6.23 -12.07
CA PHE A 158 -16.03 -6.65 -11.67
C PHE A 158 -17.07 -5.58 -12.00
N ALA A 159 -18.28 -6.03 -12.29
CA ALA A 159 -19.43 -5.14 -12.50
C ALA A 159 -20.73 -5.82 -12.08
N PHE A 160 -21.66 -5.08 -11.53
CA PHE A 160 -23.06 -5.51 -11.40
C PHE A 160 -24.02 -4.39 -11.75
N LEU A 161 -25.21 -4.78 -12.23
CA LEU A 161 -26.35 -3.90 -12.45
C LEU A 161 -27.26 -3.96 -11.24
N GLN A 162 -27.87 -2.85 -10.85
CA GLN A 162 -28.85 -2.77 -9.77
C GLN A 162 -30.03 -1.89 -10.15
N ASP A 163 -31.20 -2.20 -9.59
CA ASP A 163 -32.39 -1.39 -9.71
C ASP A 163 -32.36 -0.18 -8.75
N ALA A 164 -33.42 0.65 -8.76
CA ALA A 164 -33.55 1.79 -7.88
C ALA A 164 -33.59 1.42 -6.38
N ASN A 165 -33.89 0.17 -6.03
CA ASN A 165 -33.92 -0.32 -4.66
C ASN A 165 -32.57 -0.91 -4.23
N GLY A 166 -31.59 -0.95 -5.13
CA GLY A 166 -30.28 -1.53 -4.91
C GLY A 166 -30.23 -3.04 -5.03
N GLN A 167 -31.27 -3.67 -5.61
CA GLN A 167 -31.26 -5.10 -5.91
C GLN A 167 -30.44 -5.37 -7.16
N LYS A 168 -29.53 -6.34 -7.06
CA LYS A 168 -28.77 -6.83 -8.21
C LYS A 168 -29.72 -7.47 -9.22
N MET A 169 -29.39 -7.36 -10.48
CA MET A 169 -30.16 -7.91 -11.58
C MET A 169 -29.25 -8.33 -12.73
N ASP A 170 -29.77 -9.18 -13.61
CA ASP A 170 -29.05 -9.60 -14.79
C ASP A 170 -28.74 -8.40 -15.70
N GLY A 171 -27.56 -8.38 -16.29
CA GLY A 171 -27.12 -7.31 -17.16
C GLY A 171 -26.21 -7.81 -18.29
N ALA A 172 -26.23 -7.09 -19.39
CA ALA A 172 -25.26 -7.27 -20.47
C ALA A 172 -24.27 -6.12 -20.45
N PHE A 173 -22.99 -6.41 -20.28
CA PHE A 173 -21.93 -5.41 -20.20
C PHE A 173 -21.04 -5.48 -21.42
N SER A 174 -20.66 -4.30 -21.95
CA SER A 174 -19.52 -4.13 -22.83
C SER A 174 -18.40 -3.46 -22.05
N ALA A 175 -17.19 -3.96 -22.18
CA ALA A 175 -16.05 -3.36 -21.49
C ALA A 175 -14.85 -3.23 -22.44
N GLN A 176 -14.03 -2.20 -22.20
CA GLN A 176 -12.86 -1.88 -23.02
C GLN A 176 -11.69 -1.46 -22.13
N LEU A 177 -10.51 -2.01 -22.41
CA LEU A 177 -9.26 -1.56 -21.85
C LEU A 177 -8.69 -0.42 -22.69
N LEU A 178 -8.32 0.68 -22.03
CA LEU A 178 -7.66 1.83 -22.63
C LEU A 178 -6.25 2.01 -22.07
N ASN A 179 -5.31 2.45 -22.92
CA ASN A 179 -3.95 2.78 -22.51
C ASN A 179 -3.86 4.13 -21.78
N THR A 180 -2.64 4.52 -21.42
CA THR A 180 -2.32 5.79 -20.75
C THR A 180 -2.67 7.03 -21.56
N GLN A 181 -2.85 6.90 -22.88
CA GLN A 181 -3.29 7.95 -23.82
C GLN A 181 -4.80 7.87 -24.12
N HIS A 182 -5.55 7.04 -23.40
CA HIS A 182 -6.99 6.80 -23.57
C HIS A 182 -7.36 6.14 -24.91
N GLN A 183 -6.43 5.48 -25.57
CA GLN A 183 -6.69 4.72 -26.78
C GLN A 183 -7.10 3.29 -26.39
N LYS A 184 -8.07 2.74 -27.12
CA LYS A 184 -8.53 1.37 -26.91
C LYS A 184 -7.42 0.37 -27.24
N ILE A 185 -7.15 -0.53 -26.32
CA ILE A 185 -6.25 -1.67 -26.49
C ILE A 185 -7.05 -2.90 -26.91
N MET A 186 -8.09 -3.26 -26.14
CA MET A 186 -8.89 -4.46 -26.38
C MET A 186 -10.30 -4.32 -25.82
N ASP A 187 -11.20 -5.19 -26.30
CA ASP A 187 -12.49 -5.44 -25.69
C ASP A 187 -12.34 -6.50 -24.59
N ILE A 188 -13.10 -6.35 -23.51
CA ILE A 188 -13.13 -7.26 -22.37
C ILE A 188 -14.52 -7.89 -22.31
N ASN A 189 -14.57 -9.19 -22.18
CA ASN A 189 -15.82 -9.93 -22.03
C ASN A 189 -16.05 -10.26 -20.54
N LEU A 190 -17.03 -9.61 -19.92
CA LEU A 190 -17.44 -9.90 -18.55
C LEU A 190 -18.46 -11.03 -18.53
N GLN A 191 -18.31 -11.97 -17.62
CA GLN A 191 -19.18 -13.12 -17.45
C GLN A 191 -19.57 -13.30 -15.98
N ASP A 192 -20.79 -13.72 -15.74
CA ASP A 192 -21.26 -14.16 -14.43
C ASP A 192 -21.14 -15.69 -14.38
N GLU A 193 -20.05 -16.19 -13.77
CA GLU A 193 -19.71 -17.61 -13.77
C GLU A 193 -20.48 -18.43 -12.73
N ASP A 194 -20.90 -17.79 -11.64
CA ASP A 194 -21.52 -18.44 -10.47
C ASP A 194 -22.98 -18.01 -10.24
N ASN A 195 -23.55 -17.24 -11.14
CA ASN A 195 -24.93 -16.74 -11.13
C ASN A 195 -25.28 -15.93 -9.88
N ASP A 196 -24.34 -15.12 -9.41
CA ASP A 196 -24.55 -14.17 -8.29
C ASP A 196 -24.83 -12.75 -8.76
N GLN A 197 -25.00 -12.56 -10.08
CA GLN A 197 -25.25 -11.29 -10.76
C GLN A 197 -24.07 -10.32 -10.67
N VAL A 198 -22.85 -10.83 -10.37
CA VAL A 198 -21.60 -10.09 -10.46
C VAL A 198 -20.81 -10.63 -11.64
N TYR A 199 -20.68 -9.80 -12.64
CA TYR A 199 -19.93 -10.10 -13.86
C TYR A 199 -18.45 -9.78 -13.65
N GLN A 200 -17.56 -10.67 -14.07
CA GLN A 200 -16.13 -10.52 -13.91
C GLN A 200 -15.35 -10.85 -15.18
N ALA A 201 -14.17 -10.30 -15.31
CA ALA A 201 -13.20 -10.68 -16.32
C ALA A 201 -11.79 -10.52 -15.78
N SER A 202 -10.92 -11.50 -16.08
CA SER A 202 -9.50 -11.47 -15.74
C SER A 202 -8.65 -11.20 -16.97
N ILE A 203 -7.68 -10.28 -16.83
CA ILE A 203 -6.77 -9.84 -17.90
C ILE A 203 -5.36 -10.15 -17.47
N GLU A 204 -4.71 -11.11 -18.11
CA GLU A 204 -3.28 -11.34 -17.95
C GLU A 204 -2.49 -10.20 -18.59
N LEU A 205 -1.85 -9.34 -17.79
CA LEU A 205 -1.15 -8.15 -18.27
C LEU A 205 0.03 -8.48 -19.19
N SER A 206 0.71 -9.60 -18.92
CA SER A 206 1.80 -10.11 -19.75
C SER A 206 1.40 -10.51 -21.18
N SER A 207 0.12 -10.83 -21.38
CA SER A 207 -0.42 -11.21 -22.69
C SER A 207 -0.76 -10.00 -23.58
N VAL A 208 -0.85 -8.80 -22.98
CA VAL A 208 -1.25 -7.55 -23.67
C VAL A 208 -0.01 -6.85 -24.20
N LYS A 209 0.25 -6.96 -25.52
CA LYS A 209 1.47 -6.45 -26.16
C LYS A 209 1.71 -4.96 -25.95
N GLU A 210 0.64 -4.17 -25.97
CA GLU A 210 0.65 -2.72 -25.80
C GLU A 210 1.05 -2.29 -24.39
N MET A 211 0.99 -3.19 -23.42
CA MET A 211 1.37 -2.96 -22.02
C MET A 211 2.81 -3.41 -21.73
N ASN A 212 3.45 -4.12 -22.65
CA ASN A 212 4.75 -4.72 -22.43
C ASN A 212 5.84 -3.66 -22.22
N GLY A 213 6.47 -3.66 -21.06
CA GLY A 213 7.50 -2.68 -20.69
C GLY A 213 6.98 -1.27 -20.39
N GLN A 214 5.67 -1.05 -20.44
CA GLN A 214 5.03 0.22 -20.13
C GLN A 214 4.62 0.27 -18.65
N THR A 215 4.61 1.47 -18.08
CA THR A 215 4.05 1.74 -16.75
C THR A 215 3.08 2.92 -16.84
N GLY A 216 2.14 3.02 -15.91
CA GLY A 216 1.21 4.13 -15.88
C GLY A 216 -0.20 3.73 -15.48
N ILE A 217 -1.13 4.67 -15.64
CA ILE A 217 -2.54 4.48 -15.28
C ILE A 217 -3.31 4.01 -16.50
N TYR A 218 -3.89 2.84 -16.40
CA TYR A 218 -4.78 2.25 -17.39
C TYR A 218 -6.23 2.42 -16.95
N LYS A 219 -7.13 2.39 -17.90
CA LYS A 219 -8.56 2.60 -17.66
C LYS A 219 -9.37 1.45 -18.24
N VAL A 220 -10.31 0.92 -17.47
CA VAL A 220 -11.35 0.04 -17.98
C VAL A 220 -12.67 0.80 -17.99
N VAL A 221 -13.27 0.88 -19.18
CA VAL A 221 -14.58 1.51 -19.37
C VAL A 221 -15.60 0.39 -19.49
N ILE A 222 -16.63 0.44 -18.65
CA ILE A 222 -17.71 -0.56 -18.62
C ILE A 222 -19.03 0.15 -18.89
N ALA A 223 -19.84 -0.40 -19.78
CA ALA A 223 -21.13 0.16 -20.17
C ALA A 223 -22.22 -0.91 -20.23
N ASN A 224 -23.40 -0.54 -19.80
CA ASN A 224 -24.64 -1.27 -20.06
C ASN A 224 -25.47 -0.44 -21.04
N SER A 225 -25.56 -0.91 -22.30
CA SER A 225 -26.23 -0.18 -23.39
C SER A 225 -27.75 -0.17 -23.22
N GLN A 226 -28.34 -1.19 -22.59
CA GLN A 226 -29.78 -1.30 -22.40
C GLN A 226 -30.32 -0.17 -21.52
N HIS A 227 -29.59 0.18 -20.46
CA HIS A 227 -29.97 1.22 -19.52
C HIS A 227 -29.17 2.53 -19.69
N GLN A 228 -28.37 2.62 -20.76
CA GLN A 228 -27.57 3.80 -21.12
C GLN A 228 -26.65 4.29 -19.99
N ILE A 229 -26.07 3.34 -19.24
CA ILE A 229 -25.16 3.62 -18.12
C ILE A 229 -23.74 3.28 -18.56
N LYS A 230 -22.80 4.15 -18.18
CA LYS A 230 -21.37 3.97 -18.47
C LYS A 230 -20.56 4.55 -17.32
N ASP A 231 -19.56 3.81 -16.86
CA ASP A 231 -18.54 4.31 -15.93
C ASP A 231 -17.18 3.72 -16.27
N ALA A 232 -16.14 4.19 -15.56
CA ALA A 232 -14.78 3.72 -15.76
C ALA A 232 -14.03 3.62 -14.44
N LEU A 233 -13.30 2.53 -14.28
CA LEU A 233 -12.29 2.36 -13.23
C LEU A 233 -10.88 2.54 -13.78
N THR A 234 -9.92 2.74 -12.89
CA THR A 234 -8.50 2.83 -13.26
C THR A 234 -7.67 1.93 -12.37
N PHE A 235 -6.61 1.39 -12.95
CA PHE A 235 -5.56 0.70 -12.20
C PHE A 235 -4.18 1.18 -12.65
N THR A 236 -3.18 0.94 -11.82
CA THR A 236 -1.80 1.35 -12.12
C THR A 236 -0.94 0.14 -12.42
N LEU A 237 -0.33 0.12 -13.60
CA LEU A 237 0.75 -0.80 -13.93
C LEU A 237 2.07 -0.17 -13.54
N SER A 238 2.83 -0.84 -12.67
CA SER A 238 4.07 -0.31 -12.12
C SER A 238 5.23 -1.30 -12.23
N LYS A 239 6.44 -0.74 -12.10
CA LYS A 239 7.71 -1.46 -12.07
C LYS A 239 8.53 -0.95 -10.90
N PRO A 240 8.30 -1.46 -9.68
CA PRO A 240 8.98 -0.97 -8.50
C PRO A 240 10.48 -1.29 -8.46
N ASP A 241 10.96 -2.28 -9.22
CA ASP A 241 12.37 -2.78 -9.26
C ASP A 241 12.91 -3.20 -7.87
N ILE A 242 12.02 -3.49 -6.92
CA ILE A 242 12.30 -4.02 -5.59
C ILE A 242 11.21 -5.03 -5.22
N SER A 243 11.60 -6.11 -4.56
CA SER A 243 10.69 -7.14 -4.03
C SER A 243 11.19 -7.67 -2.70
N LEU A 244 10.28 -8.12 -1.83
CA LEU A 244 10.64 -8.88 -0.62
C LEU A 244 11.07 -10.29 -1.02
N THR A 245 12.12 -10.83 -0.35
CA THR A 245 12.55 -12.21 -0.56
C THR A 245 11.83 -13.20 0.35
N GLY A 246 11.18 -12.70 1.41
CA GLY A 246 10.53 -13.51 2.44
C GLY A 246 11.44 -13.86 3.63
N ASN A 247 12.66 -13.35 3.65
CA ASN A 247 13.56 -13.50 4.79
C ASN A 247 13.47 -12.28 5.71
N TYR A 248 13.40 -12.55 7.02
CA TYR A 248 13.29 -11.53 8.05
C TYR A 248 14.14 -11.88 9.25
N HIS A 249 14.61 -10.87 9.98
CA HIS A 249 15.21 -10.96 11.30
C HIS A 249 14.58 -9.91 12.20
N ASP A 250 14.44 -10.20 13.48
CA ASP A 250 13.99 -9.22 14.46
C ASP A 250 14.81 -9.29 15.74
N ASN A 251 14.92 -8.15 16.40
CA ASN A 251 15.56 -8.01 17.71
C ASN A 251 15.13 -6.71 18.38
N ILE A 252 15.40 -6.61 19.67
CA ILE A 252 15.31 -5.34 20.40
C ILE A 252 16.66 -4.62 20.29
N THR A 253 16.65 -3.37 19.85
CA THR A 253 17.85 -2.53 19.78
C THR A 253 18.31 -2.10 21.18
N GLY A 254 19.56 -1.65 21.31
CA GLY A 254 20.08 -1.13 22.58
C GLY A 254 19.28 0.07 23.15
N ASP A 255 18.52 0.77 22.29
CA ASP A 255 17.64 1.88 22.67
C ASP A 255 16.20 1.42 23.02
N GLY A 256 15.96 0.11 23.07
CA GLY A 256 14.64 -0.46 23.38
C GLY A 256 13.58 -0.29 22.29
N ASN A 257 13.98 -0.26 21.03
CA ASN A 257 13.07 -0.28 19.88
C ASN A 257 13.03 -1.67 19.26
N LEU A 258 11.90 -2.05 18.65
CA LEU A 258 11.82 -3.26 17.83
C LEU A 258 12.41 -2.97 16.46
N LEU A 259 13.44 -3.69 16.08
CA LEU A 259 13.99 -3.71 14.73
C LEU A 259 13.55 -4.98 14.02
N ILE A 260 12.88 -4.85 12.89
CA ILE A 260 12.63 -5.94 11.96
C ILE A 260 13.43 -5.63 10.68
N GLU A 261 14.37 -6.48 10.31
CA GLU A 261 15.10 -6.38 9.08
C GLU A 261 14.45 -7.27 8.02
N ALA A 262 13.97 -6.68 6.93
CA ALA A 262 13.39 -7.38 5.81
C ALA A 262 14.39 -7.48 4.65
N GLU A 263 14.68 -8.71 4.16
CA GLU A 263 15.54 -8.87 2.98
C GLU A 263 14.74 -8.49 1.73
N VAL A 264 15.30 -7.57 0.95
CA VAL A 264 14.77 -7.17 -0.35
C VAL A 264 15.75 -7.51 -1.47
N GLU A 265 15.22 -7.80 -2.65
CA GLU A 265 16.00 -7.91 -3.88
C GLU A 265 15.71 -6.73 -4.79
N VAL A 266 16.76 -6.02 -5.19
CA VAL A 266 16.71 -4.82 -6.03
C VAL A 266 17.28 -5.15 -7.40
N THR A 267 16.57 -4.78 -8.48
CA THR A 267 16.99 -5.05 -9.86
C THR A 267 17.66 -3.87 -10.54
N SER A 268 17.39 -2.64 -10.09
CA SER A 268 18.04 -1.43 -10.61
C SER A 268 18.35 -0.45 -9.49
N GLN A 269 19.51 0.24 -9.57
CA GLN A 269 19.88 1.26 -8.58
C GLN A 269 18.88 2.41 -8.59
N ASN A 270 18.31 2.69 -7.42
CA ASN A 270 17.38 3.81 -7.24
C ASN A 270 17.18 4.12 -5.74
N ARG A 271 16.41 5.18 -5.47
CA ARG A 271 15.87 5.43 -4.13
C ARG A 271 14.58 4.64 -3.97
N PHE A 272 14.47 3.93 -2.85
CA PHE A 272 13.32 3.10 -2.53
C PHE A 272 12.66 3.56 -1.24
N TYR A 273 11.38 3.23 -1.13
CA TYR A 273 10.53 3.52 -0.01
C TYR A 273 9.79 2.25 0.40
N VAL A 274 9.99 1.82 1.64
CA VAL A 274 9.36 0.62 2.19
C VAL A 274 8.60 1.04 3.43
N GLN A 275 7.31 0.73 3.49
CA GLN A 275 6.47 0.96 4.65
C GLN A 275 5.91 -0.38 5.13
N ALA A 276 5.80 -0.54 6.44
CA ALA A 276 5.22 -1.74 7.02
C ALA A 276 4.37 -1.41 8.24
N SER A 277 3.23 -2.09 8.38
CA SER A 277 2.39 -2.00 9.57
C SER A 277 2.61 -3.19 10.50
N LEU A 278 2.64 -2.91 11.80
CA LEU A 278 2.83 -3.86 12.87
C LEU A 278 1.54 -4.02 13.67
N TYR A 279 1.17 -5.27 13.93
CA TYR A 279 0.01 -5.65 14.72
C TYR A 279 0.39 -6.67 15.81
N SER A 280 -0.39 -6.76 16.86
CA SER A 280 -0.31 -7.90 17.78
C SER A 280 -0.94 -9.13 17.13
N VAL A 281 -0.66 -10.32 17.67
CA VAL A 281 -1.31 -11.58 17.23
C VAL A 281 -2.83 -11.58 17.47
N THR A 282 -3.33 -10.68 18.32
CA THR A 282 -4.76 -10.48 18.55
C THR A 282 -5.38 -9.47 17.58
N ASN A 283 -4.62 -9.06 16.55
CA ASN A 283 -5.01 -8.09 15.52
C ASN A 283 -5.25 -6.67 16.06
N VAL A 284 -4.56 -6.30 17.15
CA VAL A 284 -4.56 -4.92 17.64
C VAL A 284 -3.46 -4.15 16.89
N PRO A 285 -3.79 -3.03 16.21
CA PRO A 285 -2.81 -2.24 15.49
C PRO A 285 -1.83 -1.55 16.46
N ILE A 286 -0.56 -1.58 16.12
CA ILE A 286 0.51 -0.92 16.88
C ILE A 286 0.95 0.36 16.15
N GLY A 287 1.37 0.22 14.89
CA GLY A 287 1.78 1.37 14.11
C GLY A 287 2.46 1.01 12.81
N ILE A 288 2.95 2.05 12.13
CA ILE A 288 3.67 1.97 10.86
C ILE A 288 5.07 2.45 11.08
N THR A 289 6.00 1.81 10.40
CA THR A 289 7.36 2.33 10.19
C THR A 289 7.66 2.46 8.72
N GLU A 290 8.68 3.26 8.40
CA GLU A 290 9.11 3.44 7.02
C GLU A 290 10.64 3.50 6.90
N PHE A 291 11.11 2.99 5.78
CA PHE A 291 12.48 3.12 5.30
C PHE A 291 12.48 3.90 4.00
N ALA A 292 13.44 4.83 3.86
CA ALA A 292 13.69 5.57 2.62
C ALA A 292 15.20 5.65 2.37
N GLY A 293 15.70 4.97 1.34
CA GLY A 293 17.13 4.89 1.08
C GLY A 293 17.47 4.55 -0.37
N ASP A 294 18.73 4.85 -0.74
CA ASP A 294 19.28 4.50 -2.03
C ASP A 294 19.88 3.09 -1.94
N LEU A 295 19.42 2.19 -2.83
CA LEU A 295 19.90 0.81 -2.88
C LEU A 295 20.44 0.49 -4.28
N ALA A 296 21.57 -0.20 -4.32
CA ALA A 296 22.16 -0.76 -5.54
C ALA A 296 21.44 -2.08 -5.92
N PRO A 297 21.64 -2.59 -7.16
CA PRO A 297 21.16 -3.93 -7.51
C PRO A 297 21.75 -5.00 -6.59
N GLY A 298 20.93 -5.98 -6.21
CA GLY A 298 21.29 -7.08 -5.32
C GLY A 298 20.36 -7.20 -4.11
N LYS A 299 20.78 -8.02 -3.15
CA LYS A 299 20.05 -8.25 -1.90
C LYS A 299 20.50 -7.28 -0.82
N HIS A 300 19.54 -6.75 -0.07
CA HIS A 300 19.75 -5.81 1.01
C HIS A 300 18.83 -6.10 2.18
N TRP A 301 19.32 -5.90 3.39
CA TRP A 301 18.50 -5.86 4.60
C TRP A 301 17.99 -4.44 4.82
N VAL A 302 16.67 -4.28 4.82
CA VAL A 302 16.00 -2.99 5.03
C VAL A 302 15.52 -2.94 6.48
N PRO A 303 16.00 -1.96 7.28
CA PRO A 303 15.60 -1.84 8.67
C PRO A 303 14.20 -1.20 8.78
N LEU A 304 13.29 -1.90 9.42
CA LEU A 304 11.95 -1.45 9.80
C LEU A 304 11.93 -1.30 11.31
N THR A 305 12.23 -0.10 11.82
CA THR A 305 12.35 0.15 13.26
C THR A 305 11.05 0.73 13.81
N TYR A 306 10.47 0.06 14.79
CA TYR A 306 9.28 0.50 15.52
C TYR A 306 9.69 1.03 16.89
N ALA A 307 9.32 2.27 17.20
CA ALA A 307 9.64 2.89 18.49
C ALA A 307 9.09 2.09 19.66
N GLY A 308 9.92 1.81 20.66
CA GLY A 308 9.51 1.09 21.85
C GLY A 308 8.34 1.75 22.56
N LEU A 309 8.34 3.10 22.65
CA LEU A 309 7.21 3.85 23.22
C LEU A 309 5.89 3.62 22.47
N MET A 310 5.92 3.42 21.15
CA MET A 310 4.71 3.14 20.37
C MET A 310 4.10 1.77 20.74
N ILE A 311 4.96 0.79 21.00
CA ILE A 311 4.56 -0.54 21.49
C ILE A 311 4.04 -0.44 22.92
N GLN A 312 4.73 0.31 23.79
CA GLN A 312 4.28 0.60 25.16
C GLN A 312 2.89 1.26 25.17
N ASP A 313 2.65 2.23 24.30
CA ASP A 313 1.35 2.92 24.19
C ASP A 313 0.23 2.01 23.68
N ALA A 314 0.55 0.99 22.91
CA ALA A 314 -0.42 -0.02 22.47
C ALA A 314 -0.78 -1.01 23.59
N GLN A 315 0.07 -1.17 24.64
CA GLN A 315 -0.10 -2.10 25.76
C GLN A 315 -0.22 -3.58 25.32
N GLU A 316 0.37 -3.92 24.18
CA GLU A 316 0.37 -5.28 23.62
C GLU A 316 1.75 -5.92 23.75
N THR A 317 1.80 -7.17 24.17
CA THR A 317 3.04 -7.96 24.21
C THR A 317 3.26 -8.71 22.91
N GLY A 318 4.51 -9.06 22.60
CA GLY A 318 4.84 -9.94 21.48
C GLY A 318 4.30 -11.38 21.64
N PRO A 319 4.34 -12.19 20.61
CA PRO A 319 4.89 -11.84 19.29
C PRO A 319 4.02 -10.86 18.49
N TYR A 320 4.66 -10.14 17.57
CA TYR A 320 4.01 -9.17 16.69
C TYR A 320 3.97 -9.69 15.25
N VAL A 321 2.99 -9.23 14.48
CA VAL A 321 2.78 -9.63 13.09
C VAL A 321 3.08 -8.45 12.17
N LEU A 322 3.89 -8.68 11.15
CA LEU A 322 4.09 -7.74 10.06
C LEU A 322 2.94 -7.91 9.05
N GLU A 323 1.86 -7.12 9.24
CA GLU A 323 0.58 -7.36 8.56
C GLU A 323 0.61 -6.90 7.10
N GLN A 324 1.16 -5.71 6.83
CA GLN A 324 1.14 -5.13 5.48
C GLN A 324 2.47 -4.47 5.17
N VAL A 325 3.01 -4.76 3.98
CA VAL A 325 4.21 -4.13 3.48
C VAL A 325 3.96 -3.53 2.10
N SER A 326 4.32 -2.26 1.95
CA SER A 326 4.30 -1.51 0.70
C SER A 326 5.74 -1.23 0.26
N VAL A 327 6.08 -1.63 -0.95
CA VAL A 327 7.38 -1.31 -1.56
C VAL A 327 7.20 -0.39 -2.75
N ALA A 328 8.06 0.60 -2.89
CA ALA A 328 7.99 1.54 -4.00
C ALA A 328 9.37 2.04 -4.43
N LYS A 329 9.53 2.26 -5.72
CA LYS A 329 10.63 3.03 -6.30
C LYS A 329 10.26 4.51 -6.34
N VAL A 330 11.11 5.38 -5.81
CA VAL A 330 10.89 6.83 -5.75
C VAL A 330 11.23 7.45 -7.10
N THR A 331 10.21 7.60 -7.93
CA THR A 331 10.26 8.27 -9.24
C THR A 331 9.06 9.21 -9.37
N MET A 332 8.94 9.91 -10.48
CA MET A 332 7.80 10.79 -10.76
C MET A 332 7.05 10.24 -12.01
N PRO A 333 5.87 9.60 -11.88
CA PRO A 333 5.21 9.20 -10.63
C PRO A 333 5.90 8.05 -9.91
N MET A 334 5.63 7.91 -8.60
CA MET A 334 6.15 6.82 -7.78
C MET A 334 5.65 5.47 -8.28
N GLN A 335 6.58 4.50 -8.42
CA GLN A 335 6.25 3.14 -8.87
C GLN A 335 6.04 2.24 -7.66
N ARG A 336 4.78 1.99 -7.29
CA ARG A 336 4.39 1.12 -6.18
C ARG A 336 4.12 -0.30 -6.66
N GLY A 337 4.63 -1.29 -5.93
CA GLY A 337 4.22 -2.67 -6.09
C GLY A 337 2.81 -2.92 -5.52
N PRO A 338 2.25 -4.12 -5.72
CA PRO A 338 1.07 -4.59 -5.00
C PRO A 338 1.27 -4.55 -3.50
N LEU A 339 0.19 -4.53 -2.73
CA LEU A 339 0.26 -4.67 -1.28
C LEU A 339 0.70 -6.10 -0.92
N LEU A 340 1.73 -6.18 -0.09
CA LEU A 340 2.26 -7.45 0.37
C LEU A 340 1.76 -7.73 1.78
N LYS A 341 1.40 -8.99 2.04
CA LYS A 341 1.07 -9.51 3.37
C LYS A 341 2.08 -10.61 3.69
N PRO A 342 3.23 -10.24 4.26
CA PRO A 342 4.20 -11.24 4.67
C PRO A 342 3.60 -12.05 5.82
N ASP A 343 3.71 -13.37 5.76
CA ASP A 343 3.33 -14.24 6.87
C ASP A 343 4.51 -14.31 7.86
N TYR A 344 4.84 -13.13 8.45
CA TYR A 344 5.96 -13.00 9.36
C TYR A 344 5.50 -12.58 10.75
N GLN A 345 5.94 -13.35 11.75
CA GLN A 345 5.71 -13.11 13.15
C GLN A 345 7.06 -13.04 13.86
N THR A 346 7.23 -12.03 14.73
CA THR A 346 8.46 -11.83 15.51
C THR A 346 8.62 -12.89 16.60
N GLU A 347 9.79 -12.92 17.22
CA GLU A 347 9.97 -13.55 18.53
C GLU A 347 9.04 -12.93 19.58
N SER A 348 8.91 -13.61 20.70
CA SER A 348 8.03 -13.16 21.78
C SER A 348 8.78 -12.18 22.68
N TYR A 349 8.28 -10.94 22.77
CA TYR A 349 8.86 -9.86 23.57
C TYR A 349 7.89 -9.37 24.64
N GLY A 350 8.40 -9.12 25.85
CA GLY A 350 7.66 -8.47 26.92
C GLY A 350 7.66 -6.95 26.82
N LEU A 351 6.67 -6.27 27.39
CA LEU A 351 6.63 -4.81 27.38
C LEU A 351 7.83 -4.17 28.11
N ASP A 352 8.40 -4.85 29.10
CA ASP A 352 9.57 -4.40 29.87
C ASP A 352 10.87 -4.35 29.04
N GLU A 353 10.90 -4.98 27.88
CA GLU A 353 12.04 -4.93 26.96
C GLU A 353 12.05 -3.65 26.11
N PHE A 354 10.93 -2.93 26.04
CA PHE A 354 10.78 -1.74 25.21
C PHE A 354 11.01 -0.43 25.98
N SER A 355 11.63 0.53 25.32
CA SER A 355 11.76 1.89 25.86
C SER A 355 10.39 2.56 25.99
N ASN A 356 10.21 3.29 27.10
CA ASN A 356 9.07 4.17 27.34
C ASN A 356 9.41 5.66 27.18
N SER A 357 10.62 5.96 26.68
CA SER A 357 11.10 7.33 26.48
C SER A 357 10.57 7.92 25.19
N PRO A 358 10.06 9.17 25.21
CA PRO A 358 9.73 9.92 23.99
C PRO A 358 10.98 10.09 23.11
N TYR A 359 10.72 10.28 21.82
CA TYR A 359 11.78 10.58 20.87
C TYR A 359 12.42 11.96 21.17
N GLU A 360 13.73 11.98 21.28
CA GLU A 360 14.53 13.21 21.35
C GLU A 360 15.25 13.39 20.00
N PRO A 361 14.95 14.49 19.21
CA PRO A 361 15.50 14.70 17.87
C PRO A 361 16.98 15.09 17.86
#